data_55e57afa7e06abbfbf7fba9f087f9e65
#
_entry.id   55e57afa7e06abbfbf7fba9f087f9e65
#
_cell.length_a   1.000
_cell.length_b   1.000
_cell.length_c   1.000
_cell.angle_alpha   90.00
_cell.angle_beta   90.00
_cell.angle_gamma   90.00
#
_symmetry.space_group_name_H-M   'P 1'
#
loop_
_entity.id
_entity.type
_entity.pdbx_description
1 polymer ?
#
loop_
_entity_poly.entity_id
_entity_poly.type
_entity_poly.pdbx_seq_one_letter_code
_entity_poly.pdbx_strand_id
1 'polypeptide(L)'
;MFRNLLIADSGKGHVEEMIRMLQDIPSLKAAKINLLHVVSEQSKSQSDGHRDEAENLLNSAITRMGLSPSSVSTLIREGDTKQTVLKVADEVQADLIVMGSRGLGRLQSILANSTSQYVFQLSTRPMLLVRDDLYVKHVNRVMVTIDGTGVGDDALRTACELVREIPGGTLTGVHVVRQESAPSRGGRTKADEVLDAAVQRARGFGVDMKAIHTEGKDIGRSVCLAASECNADLVVIASQDRRPLVARGLVDLDKLLGGSVSDYIRVHAPAPVL
;
A
#
# COMPACT_ATOMS: atom_id res chain seq x y z
N MET A 1 -4.41 -15.40 2.54
CA MET A 1 -3.44 -14.34 2.36
C MET A 1 -2.99 -14.24 0.90
N PHE A 2 -2.23 -13.23 0.50
CA PHE A 2 -1.83 -12.97 -0.90
C PHE A 2 -1.03 -14.12 -1.50
N ARG A 3 -1.40 -14.55 -2.72
CA ARG A 3 -0.79 -15.68 -3.43
C ARG A 3 -0.25 -15.32 -4.81
N ASN A 4 -0.70 -14.20 -5.36
CA ASN A 4 -0.38 -13.78 -6.71
C ASN A 4 -0.09 -12.27 -6.74
N LEU A 5 1.17 -11.92 -6.74
CA LEU A 5 1.66 -10.54 -6.65
C LEU A 5 1.90 -9.98 -8.05
N LEU A 6 1.45 -8.75 -8.28
CA LEU A 6 1.93 -7.94 -9.41
C LEU A 6 2.86 -6.86 -8.88
N ILE A 7 4.12 -6.91 -9.28
CA ILE A 7 5.13 -5.90 -8.95
C ILE A 7 5.32 -5.03 -10.19
N ALA A 8 4.97 -3.75 -10.10
CA ALA A 8 5.23 -2.80 -11.18
C ALA A 8 6.51 -2.02 -10.89
N ASP A 9 7.57 -2.33 -11.66
CA ASP A 9 8.88 -1.72 -11.51
C ASP A 9 9.15 -0.70 -12.62
N SER A 10 9.56 0.50 -12.22
CA SER A 10 9.97 1.58 -13.12
C SER A 10 11.45 1.53 -13.50
N GLY A 11 12.20 0.57 -12.98
CA GLY A 11 13.67 0.47 -13.16
C GLY A 11 14.48 1.46 -12.33
N LYS A 12 13.85 2.21 -11.43
CA LYS A 12 14.53 3.22 -10.60
C LYS A 12 14.91 2.75 -9.20
N GLY A 13 14.79 1.45 -8.93
CA GLY A 13 15.52 0.79 -7.87
C GLY A 13 14.91 0.79 -6.46
N HIS A 14 13.62 1.10 -6.26
CA HIS A 14 13.06 1.17 -4.89
C HIS A 14 12.16 -0.01 -4.51
N VAL A 15 11.76 -0.80 -5.49
CA VAL A 15 10.89 -1.97 -5.28
C VAL A 15 11.64 -3.14 -4.63
N GLU A 16 12.95 -3.17 -4.77
CA GLU A 16 13.81 -4.29 -4.38
C GLU A 16 13.93 -4.45 -2.86
N GLU A 17 14.14 -3.34 -2.16
CA GLU A 17 14.22 -3.36 -0.69
C GLU A 17 12.90 -3.81 -0.07
N MET A 18 11.79 -3.39 -0.68
CA MET A 18 10.46 -3.78 -0.27
C MET A 18 10.22 -5.27 -0.44
N ILE A 19 10.64 -5.85 -1.57
CA ILE A 19 10.47 -7.28 -1.80
C ILE A 19 11.27 -8.09 -0.79
N ARG A 20 12.48 -7.65 -0.43
CA ARG A 20 13.26 -8.28 0.65
C ARG A 20 12.50 -8.27 1.96
N MET A 21 11.90 -7.14 2.32
CA MET A 21 11.07 -7.01 3.51
C MET A 21 9.88 -7.99 3.49
N LEU A 22 9.22 -8.15 2.35
CA LEU A 22 8.09 -9.06 2.18
C LEU A 22 8.50 -10.54 2.23
N GLN A 23 9.75 -10.87 1.90
CA GLN A 23 10.26 -12.24 1.98
C GLN A 23 10.34 -12.78 3.42
N ASP A 24 10.32 -11.90 4.42
CA ASP A 24 10.23 -12.31 5.82
C ASP A 24 8.85 -12.87 6.19
N ILE A 25 7.83 -12.62 5.35
CA ILE A 25 6.47 -13.08 5.53
C ILE A 25 6.26 -14.36 4.72
N PRO A 26 6.08 -15.53 5.35
CA PRO A 26 6.06 -16.85 4.68
C PRO A 26 5.09 -16.95 3.51
N SER A 27 3.87 -16.41 3.64
CA SER A 27 2.87 -16.44 2.55
C SER A 27 3.29 -15.61 1.35
N LEU A 28 3.92 -14.45 1.58
CA LEU A 28 4.41 -13.58 0.51
C LEU A 28 5.66 -14.14 -0.17
N LYS A 29 6.53 -14.80 0.60
CA LYS A 29 7.68 -15.53 0.08
C LYS A 29 7.27 -16.69 -0.84
N ALA A 30 6.15 -17.34 -0.54
CA ALA A 30 5.60 -18.45 -1.33
C ALA A 30 4.69 -18.00 -2.48
N ALA A 31 4.39 -16.70 -2.57
CA ALA A 31 3.51 -16.17 -3.59
C ALA A 31 4.14 -16.22 -5.00
N LYS A 32 3.28 -16.41 -6.00
CA LYS A 32 3.68 -16.22 -7.40
C LYS A 32 3.94 -14.74 -7.66
N ILE A 33 5.08 -14.41 -8.23
CA ILE A 33 5.47 -13.04 -8.55
C ILE A 33 5.36 -12.80 -10.06
N ASN A 34 4.63 -11.77 -10.45
CA ASN A 34 4.60 -11.24 -11.81
C ASN A 34 5.29 -9.88 -11.77
N LEU A 35 6.46 -9.78 -12.37
CA LEU A 35 7.26 -8.55 -12.43
C LEU A 35 6.97 -7.84 -13.75
N LEU A 36 6.35 -6.68 -13.67
CA LEU A 36 5.92 -5.89 -14.82
C LEU A 36 6.82 -4.67 -15.03
N HIS A 37 7.31 -4.53 -16.26
CA HIS A 37 7.84 -3.28 -16.76
C HIS A 37 7.00 -2.77 -17.93
N VAL A 38 6.66 -1.47 -17.90
CA VAL A 38 5.87 -0.84 -18.98
C VAL A 38 6.75 0.15 -19.73
N VAL A 39 6.95 -0.13 -21.01
CA VAL A 39 7.64 0.77 -21.95
C VAL A 39 6.63 1.82 -22.43
N SER A 40 6.89 3.10 -22.15
CA SER A 40 6.00 4.18 -22.55
C SER A 40 6.07 4.43 -24.06
N GLU A 41 4.95 4.87 -24.65
CA GLU A 41 4.91 5.19 -26.09
C GLU A 41 5.85 6.34 -26.46
N GLN A 42 6.17 7.22 -25.52
CA GLN A 42 7.10 8.34 -25.75
C GLN A 42 8.55 7.87 -25.92
N SER A 43 8.88 6.66 -25.47
CA SER A 43 10.20 6.05 -25.64
C SER A 43 10.38 5.42 -27.01
N LYS A 44 9.33 5.24 -27.81
CA LYS A 44 9.34 4.54 -29.11
C LYS A 44 10.18 5.23 -30.22
N SER A 45 10.55 6.50 -30.04
CA SER A 45 11.29 7.24 -31.07
C SER A 45 12.78 6.86 -31.21
N GLN A 46 13.30 5.95 -30.40
CA GLN A 46 14.70 5.57 -30.36
C GLN A 46 14.92 4.05 -30.38
N SER A 47 14.69 3.40 -31.53
CA SER A 47 15.26 2.08 -31.92
C SER A 47 14.80 0.78 -31.23
N ASP A 48 15.05 -0.35 -31.92
CA ASP A 48 14.77 -1.76 -31.58
C ASP A 48 15.39 -2.27 -30.26
N GLY A 49 16.19 -1.45 -29.56
CA GLY A 49 16.89 -1.84 -28.32
C GLY A 49 16.03 -1.78 -27.03
N HIS A 50 14.83 -1.20 -27.04
CA HIS A 50 14.07 -0.99 -25.81
C HIS A 50 13.56 -2.27 -25.14
N ARG A 51 13.33 -3.33 -25.92
CA ARG A 51 12.89 -4.61 -25.38
C ARG A 51 14.04 -5.31 -24.66
N ASP A 52 15.24 -5.28 -25.25
CA ASP A 52 16.45 -5.86 -24.65
C ASP A 52 16.83 -5.08 -23.39
N GLU A 53 16.70 -3.76 -23.40
CA GLU A 53 16.89 -2.92 -22.21
C GLU A 53 15.89 -3.26 -21.11
N ALA A 54 14.61 -3.43 -21.44
CA ALA A 54 13.57 -3.81 -20.49
C ALA A 54 13.80 -5.22 -19.91
N GLU A 55 14.24 -6.18 -20.73
CA GLU A 55 14.61 -7.53 -20.28
C GLU A 55 15.81 -7.50 -19.32
N ASN A 56 16.86 -6.75 -19.67
CA ASN A 56 18.03 -6.56 -18.82
C ASN A 56 17.67 -5.88 -17.49
N LEU A 57 16.77 -4.91 -17.52
CA LEU A 57 16.26 -4.24 -16.33
C LEU A 57 15.53 -5.22 -15.42
N LEU A 58 14.61 -6.03 -15.96
CA LEU A 58 13.87 -7.01 -15.18
C LEU A 58 14.78 -8.10 -14.61
N ASN A 59 15.72 -8.61 -15.40
CA ASN A 59 16.69 -9.59 -14.93
C ASN A 59 17.59 -9.05 -13.81
N SER A 60 18.01 -7.80 -13.93
CA SER A 60 18.77 -7.11 -12.91
C SER A 60 17.92 -6.91 -11.63
N ALA A 61 16.64 -6.56 -11.76
CA ALA A 61 15.72 -6.42 -10.64
C ALA A 61 15.52 -7.75 -9.91
N ILE A 62 15.30 -8.87 -10.62
CA ILE A 62 15.17 -10.21 -10.03
C ILE A 62 16.41 -10.56 -9.21
N THR A 63 17.60 -10.30 -9.75
CA THR A 63 18.88 -10.56 -9.07
C THR A 63 19.00 -9.72 -7.79
N ARG A 64 18.70 -8.41 -7.87
CA ARG A 64 18.76 -7.50 -6.73
C ARG A 64 17.74 -7.83 -5.65
N MET A 65 16.55 -8.31 -6.04
CA MET A 65 15.52 -8.79 -5.12
C MET A 65 15.91 -10.12 -4.43
N GLY A 66 16.93 -10.81 -4.91
CA GLY A 66 17.32 -12.12 -4.40
C GLY A 66 16.29 -13.21 -4.72
N LEU A 67 15.51 -13.04 -5.79
CA LEU A 67 14.51 -13.99 -6.24
C LEU A 67 15.12 -15.04 -7.18
N SER A 68 14.56 -16.26 -7.16
CA SER A 68 14.89 -17.25 -8.17
C SER A 68 14.21 -16.88 -9.50
N PRO A 69 14.94 -16.83 -10.64
CA PRO A 69 14.33 -16.57 -11.95
C PRO A 69 13.16 -17.52 -12.27
N SER A 70 13.21 -18.76 -11.77
CA SER A 70 12.14 -19.75 -11.98
C SER A 70 10.86 -19.47 -11.18
N SER A 71 10.90 -18.60 -10.16
CA SER A 71 9.75 -18.23 -9.33
C SER A 71 9.08 -16.92 -9.77
N VAL A 72 9.63 -16.25 -10.80
CA VAL A 72 9.16 -14.94 -11.26
C VAL A 72 8.75 -15.01 -12.70
N SER A 73 7.55 -14.57 -13.01
CA SER A 73 7.09 -14.32 -14.39
C SER A 73 7.38 -12.87 -14.76
N THR A 74 8.20 -12.65 -15.77
CA THR A 74 8.51 -11.31 -16.30
C THR A 74 7.49 -10.91 -17.36
N LEU A 75 7.00 -9.69 -17.27
CA LEU A 75 6.01 -9.12 -18.17
C LEU A 75 6.50 -7.77 -18.69
N ILE A 76 6.72 -7.68 -20.00
CA ILE A 76 6.97 -6.41 -20.68
C ILE A 76 5.72 -6.05 -21.45
N ARG A 77 5.24 -4.84 -21.24
CA ARG A 77 4.07 -4.29 -21.93
C ARG A 77 4.40 -2.91 -22.48
N GLU A 78 3.77 -2.57 -23.57
CA GLU A 78 3.86 -1.24 -24.17
C GLU A 78 2.57 -0.46 -23.91
N GLY A 79 2.66 0.86 -23.71
CA GLY A 79 1.51 1.73 -23.61
C GLY A 79 1.55 2.72 -22.45
N ASP A 80 0.37 3.25 -22.11
CA ASP A 80 0.21 4.11 -20.94
C ASP A 80 0.40 3.31 -19.65
N THR A 81 1.40 3.68 -18.85
CA THR A 81 1.79 2.93 -17.65
C THR A 81 0.64 2.82 -16.64
N LYS A 82 -0.17 3.87 -16.49
CA LYS A 82 -1.27 3.94 -15.52
C LYS A 82 -2.33 2.89 -15.81
N GLN A 83 -2.77 2.83 -17.07
CA GLN A 83 -3.79 1.89 -17.52
C GLN A 83 -3.25 0.47 -17.63
N THR A 84 -2.02 0.33 -18.09
CA THR A 84 -1.38 -0.98 -18.30
C THR A 84 -1.22 -1.74 -17.00
N VAL A 85 -0.83 -1.08 -15.90
CA VAL A 85 -0.72 -1.73 -14.59
C VAL A 85 -2.06 -2.31 -14.14
N LEU A 86 -3.15 -1.54 -14.24
CA LEU A 86 -4.49 -2.01 -13.87
C LEU A 86 -4.94 -3.18 -14.74
N LYS A 87 -4.72 -3.08 -16.06
CA LYS A 87 -5.08 -4.13 -17.01
C LYS A 87 -4.32 -5.43 -16.73
N VAL A 88 -3.00 -5.33 -16.53
CA VAL A 88 -2.17 -6.51 -16.23
C VAL A 88 -2.53 -7.11 -14.87
N ALA A 89 -2.88 -6.30 -13.86
CA ALA A 89 -3.35 -6.82 -12.58
C ALA A 89 -4.60 -7.69 -12.75
N ASP A 90 -5.50 -7.31 -13.67
CA ASP A 90 -6.68 -8.10 -14.00
C ASP A 90 -6.31 -9.34 -14.85
N GLU A 91 -5.43 -9.21 -15.83
CA GLU A 91 -4.97 -10.33 -16.68
C GLU A 91 -4.33 -11.46 -15.85
N VAL A 92 -3.42 -11.10 -14.93
CA VAL A 92 -2.74 -12.09 -14.10
C VAL A 92 -3.54 -12.48 -12.85
N GLN A 93 -4.71 -11.90 -12.64
CA GLN A 93 -5.53 -12.12 -11.43
C GLN A 93 -4.72 -11.85 -10.15
N ALA A 94 -3.97 -10.75 -10.13
CA ALA A 94 -3.20 -10.37 -8.95
C ALA A 94 -4.12 -10.12 -7.75
N ASP A 95 -3.73 -10.58 -6.58
CA ASP A 95 -4.43 -10.32 -5.31
C ASP A 95 -3.74 -9.24 -4.48
N LEU A 96 -2.52 -8.84 -4.87
CA LEU A 96 -1.80 -7.69 -4.34
C LEU A 96 -1.00 -7.01 -5.45
N ILE A 97 -1.13 -5.68 -5.56
CA ILE A 97 -0.28 -4.84 -6.41
C ILE A 97 0.79 -4.20 -5.53
N VAL A 98 2.05 -4.30 -5.96
CA VAL A 98 3.19 -3.73 -5.26
C VAL A 98 3.82 -2.67 -6.16
N MET A 99 3.94 -1.44 -5.66
CA MET A 99 4.50 -0.32 -6.41
C MET A 99 5.37 0.56 -5.55
N GLY A 100 6.46 1.04 -6.14
CA GLY A 100 7.21 2.17 -5.59
C GLY A 100 6.42 3.48 -5.73
N SER A 101 6.58 4.37 -4.78
CA SER A 101 6.09 5.74 -4.86
C SER A 101 7.22 6.73 -4.56
N ARG A 102 7.07 7.95 -5.07
CA ARG A 102 8.08 9.00 -4.83
C ARG A 102 7.93 9.56 -3.42
N GLY A 103 9.06 9.79 -2.75
CA GLY A 103 9.12 10.39 -1.43
C GLY A 103 8.87 11.90 -1.41
N LEU A 104 8.77 12.44 -0.19
CA LEU A 104 8.41 13.84 0.07
C LEU A 104 9.45 14.87 -0.41
N GLY A 105 10.68 14.45 -0.70
CA GLY A 105 11.75 15.35 -1.15
C GLY A 105 11.54 15.94 -2.56
N ARG A 106 10.44 15.62 -3.25
CA ARG A 106 10.12 16.13 -4.57
C ARG A 106 8.92 17.07 -4.54
N LEU A 107 8.88 18.02 -5.48
CA LEU A 107 7.80 19.01 -5.57
C LEU A 107 6.42 18.35 -5.57
N GLN A 108 5.50 18.87 -4.78
CA GLN A 108 4.12 18.35 -4.63
C GLN A 108 3.39 18.18 -5.98
N SER A 109 3.69 19.05 -6.96
CA SER A 109 3.14 18.96 -8.31
C SER A 109 3.54 17.68 -9.06
N ILE A 110 4.67 17.05 -8.67
CA ILE A 110 5.15 15.80 -9.26
C ILE A 110 4.52 14.59 -8.57
N LEU A 111 4.05 14.74 -7.32
CA LEU A 111 3.34 13.70 -6.58
C LEU A 111 1.89 13.59 -7.03
N ALA A 112 1.24 14.71 -7.32
CA ALA A 112 -0.04 14.75 -8.00
C ALA A 112 0.15 14.23 -9.43
N ASN A 113 -0.61 13.26 -9.89
CA ASN A 113 -0.49 12.66 -11.24
C ASN A 113 0.52 11.51 -11.39
N SER A 114 1.05 10.97 -10.28
CA SER A 114 1.94 9.83 -10.37
C SER A 114 1.18 8.55 -10.76
N THR A 115 1.89 7.62 -11.44
CA THR A 115 1.32 6.31 -11.78
C THR A 115 0.80 5.57 -10.56
N SER A 116 1.56 5.57 -9.46
CA SER A 116 1.15 4.91 -8.22
C SER A 116 -0.10 5.53 -7.60
N GLN A 117 -0.28 6.86 -7.70
CA GLN A 117 -1.51 7.52 -7.25
C GLN A 117 -2.72 7.10 -8.09
N TYR A 118 -2.55 7.11 -9.40
CA TYR A 118 -3.62 6.72 -10.31
C TYR A 118 -4.07 5.27 -10.07
N VAL A 119 -3.11 4.35 -9.96
CA VAL A 119 -3.40 2.94 -9.68
C VAL A 119 -4.03 2.77 -8.30
N PHE A 120 -3.53 3.46 -7.27
CA PHE A 120 -4.08 3.43 -5.91
C PHE A 120 -5.56 3.82 -5.87
N GLN A 121 -5.96 4.84 -6.64
CA GLN A 121 -7.34 5.32 -6.62
C GLN A 121 -8.30 4.48 -7.45
N LEU A 122 -7.82 3.82 -8.50
CA LEU A 122 -8.66 3.06 -9.42
C LEU A 122 -8.55 1.55 -9.26
N SER A 123 -7.58 1.06 -8.51
CA SER A 123 -7.45 -0.36 -8.22
C SER A 123 -8.61 -0.85 -7.34
N THR A 124 -9.14 -2.01 -7.68
CA THR A 124 -10.07 -2.77 -6.83
C THR A 124 -9.33 -3.78 -5.94
N ARG A 125 -8.01 -3.83 -6.04
CA ARG A 125 -7.13 -4.79 -5.36
C ARG A 125 -6.35 -4.09 -4.26
N PRO A 126 -5.99 -4.77 -3.20
CA PRO A 126 -5.02 -4.27 -2.22
C PRO A 126 -3.74 -3.80 -2.91
N MET A 127 -3.16 -2.73 -2.39
CA MET A 127 -1.91 -2.18 -2.90
C MET A 127 -0.92 -1.94 -1.79
N LEU A 128 0.29 -2.42 -1.98
CA LEU A 128 1.41 -2.06 -1.14
C LEU A 128 2.24 -0.98 -1.83
N LEU A 129 2.30 0.17 -1.18
CA LEU A 129 3.05 1.32 -1.65
C LEU A 129 4.27 1.56 -0.76
N VAL A 130 5.44 1.66 -1.38
CA VAL A 130 6.68 1.98 -0.67
C VAL A 130 7.30 3.21 -1.29
N ARG A 131 7.53 4.20 -0.44
CA ARG A 131 8.22 5.42 -0.86
C ARG A 131 9.72 5.19 -0.98
N ASP A 132 10.33 5.88 -1.93
CA ASP A 132 11.75 5.80 -2.24
C ASP A 132 12.67 6.42 -1.16
N ASP A 133 12.09 7.07 -0.15
CA ASP A 133 12.80 7.64 1.02
C ASP A 133 12.61 6.83 2.32
N LEU A 134 11.99 5.64 2.23
CA LEU A 134 11.76 4.79 3.39
C LEU A 134 12.68 3.56 3.36
N TYR A 135 13.31 3.29 4.51
CA TYR A 135 14.17 2.14 4.72
C TYR A 135 13.60 1.26 5.83
N VAL A 136 12.81 0.26 5.45
CA VAL A 136 12.29 -0.75 6.38
C VAL A 136 12.99 -2.07 6.09
N LYS A 137 13.79 -2.57 7.03
CA LYS A 137 14.53 -3.83 6.85
C LYS A 137 13.64 -5.05 7.12
N HIS A 138 12.81 -4.96 8.16
CA HIS A 138 11.93 -6.04 8.61
C HIS A 138 10.58 -5.48 9.02
N VAL A 139 9.52 -6.24 8.79
CA VAL A 139 8.18 -5.90 9.28
C VAL A 139 7.93 -6.65 10.57
N ASN A 140 7.95 -5.94 11.70
CA ASN A 140 7.61 -6.53 13.01
C ASN A 140 6.42 -5.81 13.66
N ARG A 141 6.28 -4.52 13.41
CA ARG A 141 5.25 -3.66 14.02
C ARG A 141 4.27 -3.21 12.94
N VAL A 142 3.12 -3.85 12.93
CA VAL A 142 2.03 -3.50 12.00
C VAL A 142 1.06 -2.57 12.72
N MET A 143 0.74 -1.44 12.10
CA MET A 143 -0.32 -0.56 12.53
C MET A 143 -1.50 -0.66 11.57
N VAL A 144 -2.71 -0.74 12.09
CA VAL A 144 -3.94 -0.71 11.29
C VAL A 144 -4.86 0.43 11.72
N THR A 145 -5.44 1.14 10.76
CA THR A 145 -6.47 2.13 11.07
C THR A 145 -7.82 1.46 11.30
N ILE A 146 -8.50 1.86 12.36
CA ILE A 146 -9.82 1.36 12.74
C ILE A 146 -10.83 2.49 12.53
N ASP A 147 -11.75 2.32 11.60
CA ASP A 147 -12.80 3.31 11.29
C ASP A 147 -14.21 2.88 11.71
N GLY A 148 -14.36 1.64 12.15
CA GLY A 148 -15.64 1.07 12.57
C GLY A 148 -16.55 0.68 11.40
N THR A 149 -16.03 0.62 10.18
CA THR A 149 -16.78 0.21 8.97
C THR A 149 -16.45 -1.21 8.54
N GLY A 150 -17.28 -1.81 7.68
CA GLY A 150 -17.00 -3.13 7.13
C GLY A 150 -15.71 -3.17 6.28
N VAL A 151 -15.34 -2.06 5.62
CA VAL A 151 -14.08 -1.96 4.86
C VAL A 151 -12.89 -1.90 5.82
N GLY A 152 -13.05 -1.23 6.97
CA GLY A 152 -12.06 -1.24 8.05
C GLY A 152 -11.85 -2.63 8.65
N ASP A 153 -12.90 -3.44 8.68
CA ASP A 153 -12.80 -4.84 9.13
C ASP A 153 -11.96 -5.71 8.18
N ASP A 154 -11.99 -5.44 6.87
CA ASP A 154 -11.13 -6.12 5.89
C ASP A 154 -9.63 -5.73 6.09
N ALA A 155 -9.36 -4.47 6.39
CA ALA A 155 -8.01 -4.03 6.73
C ALA A 155 -7.51 -4.67 8.04
N LEU A 156 -8.34 -4.72 9.05
CA LEU A 156 -8.03 -5.37 10.32
C LEU A 156 -7.73 -6.87 10.12
N ARG A 157 -8.57 -7.57 9.35
CA ARG A 157 -8.35 -8.98 9.02
C ARG A 157 -7.01 -9.17 8.32
N THR A 158 -6.72 -8.35 7.30
CA THR A 158 -5.45 -8.41 6.56
C THR A 158 -4.25 -8.18 7.48
N ALA A 159 -4.32 -7.18 8.36
CA ALA A 159 -3.27 -6.91 9.34
C ALA A 159 -3.08 -8.08 10.32
N CYS A 160 -4.15 -8.70 10.80
CA CYS A 160 -4.08 -9.88 11.67
C CYS A 160 -3.45 -11.07 10.95
N GLU A 161 -3.85 -11.35 9.71
CA GLU A 161 -3.27 -12.42 8.90
C GLU A 161 -1.76 -12.23 8.71
N LEU A 162 -1.32 -10.99 8.43
CA LEU A 162 0.10 -10.64 8.31
C LEU A 162 0.86 -10.89 9.61
N VAL A 163 0.38 -10.31 10.71
CA VAL A 163 1.08 -10.39 12.01
C VAL A 163 1.23 -11.82 12.51
N ARG A 164 0.25 -12.68 12.25
CA ARG A 164 0.34 -14.12 12.62
C ARG A 164 1.48 -14.85 11.95
N GLU A 165 1.91 -14.41 10.80
CA GLU A 165 3.02 -15.01 10.06
C GLU A 165 4.38 -14.44 10.45
N ILE A 166 4.40 -13.30 11.15
CA ILE A 166 5.63 -12.62 11.56
C ILE A 166 6.04 -13.08 12.96
N PRO A 167 7.17 -13.78 13.13
CA PRO A 167 7.64 -14.19 14.45
C PRO A 167 7.87 -12.97 15.36
N GLY A 168 7.17 -12.91 16.50
CA GLY A 168 7.24 -11.76 17.40
C GLY A 168 6.56 -10.49 16.87
N GLY A 169 5.78 -10.60 15.81
CA GLY A 169 5.01 -9.49 15.23
C GLY A 169 4.00 -8.91 16.21
N THR A 170 3.82 -7.60 16.15
CA THR A 170 2.88 -6.87 17.00
C THR A 170 1.89 -6.09 16.16
N LEU A 171 0.64 -6.00 16.65
CA LEU A 171 -0.43 -5.25 16.00
C LEU A 171 -0.87 -4.09 16.88
N THR A 172 -0.90 -2.89 16.29
CA THR A 172 -1.48 -1.69 16.91
C THR A 172 -2.66 -1.21 16.08
N GLY A 173 -3.85 -1.19 16.66
CA GLY A 173 -5.05 -0.60 16.06
C GLY A 173 -5.20 0.85 16.49
N VAL A 174 -5.35 1.77 15.54
CA VAL A 174 -5.48 3.20 15.80
C VAL A 174 -6.83 3.69 15.29
N HIS A 175 -7.62 4.27 16.21
CA HIS A 175 -8.84 4.99 15.87
C HIS A 175 -8.64 6.49 16.09
N VAL A 176 -8.89 7.28 15.05
CA VAL A 176 -8.76 8.74 15.11
C VAL A 176 -10.16 9.35 15.13
N VAL A 177 -10.45 10.10 16.18
CA VAL A 177 -11.69 10.88 16.31
C VAL A 177 -11.41 12.32 15.92
N ARG A 178 -12.29 12.89 15.10
CA ARG A 178 -12.20 14.31 14.80
C ARG A 178 -12.56 15.09 16.07
N GLN A 179 -11.65 15.96 16.50
CA GLN A 179 -11.87 16.81 17.67
C GLN A 179 -13.07 17.71 17.43
N GLU A 180 -14.22 17.39 18.04
CA GLU A 180 -15.37 18.25 18.11
C GLU A 180 -15.23 19.18 19.32
N SER A 181 -15.76 20.40 19.21
CA SER A 181 -15.51 21.54 20.11
C SER A 181 -16.09 21.41 21.52
N ALA A 182 -16.54 20.23 21.96
CA ALA A 182 -17.05 20.02 23.31
C ALA A 182 -16.63 18.67 23.90
N PRO A 183 -15.93 18.65 25.05
CA PRO A 183 -15.60 17.40 25.72
C PRO A 183 -16.88 16.77 26.31
N SER A 184 -17.15 15.52 25.92
CA SER A 184 -18.15 14.69 26.57
C SER A 184 -17.70 14.42 28.01
N ARG A 185 -18.49 14.86 29.01
CA ARG A 185 -18.21 14.58 30.41
C ARG A 185 -18.41 13.10 30.71
N GLY A 186 -17.33 12.41 31.04
CA GLY A 186 -17.28 11.21 31.88
C GLY A 186 -18.20 10.05 31.45
N GLY A 187 -17.81 9.28 30.48
CA GLY A 187 -18.46 8.03 30.05
C GLY A 187 -17.67 7.35 28.95
N ARG A 188 -17.93 6.06 28.75
CA ARG A 188 -17.36 5.29 27.63
C ARG A 188 -17.77 5.96 26.32
N THR A 189 -16.80 6.28 25.48
CA THR A 189 -17.04 7.00 24.24
C THR A 189 -17.37 6.01 23.10
N LYS A 190 -18.03 6.48 22.04
CA LYS A 190 -18.25 5.67 20.84
C LYS A 190 -16.93 5.16 20.25
N ALA A 191 -15.85 5.91 20.41
CA ALA A 191 -14.51 5.52 19.99
C ALA A 191 -14.00 4.30 20.77
N ASP A 192 -14.25 4.26 22.08
CA ASP A 192 -13.87 3.11 22.92
C ASP A 192 -14.64 1.85 22.48
N GLU A 193 -15.92 1.98 22.15
CA GLU A 193 -16.72 0.85 21.65
C GLU A 193 -16.19 0.30 20.30
N VAL A 194 -15.81 1.20 19.40
CA VAL A 194 -15.22 0.82 18.09
C VAL A 194 -13.91 0.09 18.29
N LEU A 195 -13.03 0.59 19.16
CA LEU A 195 -11.75 -0.05 19.46
C LEU A 195 -11.90 -1.37 20.18
N ASP A 196 -12.79 -1.46 21.16
CA ASP A 196 -13.07 -2.70 21.87
C ASP A 196 -13.60 -3.80 20.93
N ALA A 197 -14.51 -3.42 20.02
CA ALA A 197 -15.00 -4.34 19.00
C ALA A 197 -13.86 -4.83 18.08
N ALA A 198 -12.95 -3.92 17.68
CA ALA A 198 -11.80 -4.28 16.88
C ALA A 198 -10.82 -5.20 17.63
N VAL A 199 -10.57 -4.95 18.93
CA VAL A 199 -9.75 -5.83 19.79
C VAL A 199 -10.36 -7.22 19.88
N GLN A 200 -11.67 -7.33 20.07
CA GLN A 200 -12.35 -8.63 20.11
C GLN A 200 -12.26 -9.37 18.77
N ARG A 201 -12.40 -8.66 17.65
CA ARG A 201 -12.20 -9.28 16.32
C ARG A 201 -10.78 -9.75 16.12
N ALA A 202 -9.75 -8.96 16.49
CA ALA A 202 -8.37 -9.35 16.41
C ALA A 202 -8.07 -10.62 17.23
N ARG A 203 -8.63 -10.72 18.44
CA ARG A 203 -8.57 -11.94 19.27
C ARG A 203 -9.24 -13.13 18.59
N GLY A 204 -10.34 -12.92 17.89
CA GLY A 204 -11.00 -13.94 17.07
C GLY A 204 -10.09 -14.50 15.97
N PHE A 205 -9.15 -13.68 15.47
CA PHE A 205 -8.10 -14.09 14.54
C PHE A 205 -6.84 -14.64 15.25
N GLY A 206 -6.84 -14.73 16.59
CA GLY A 206 -5.68 -15.20 17.37
C GLY A 206 -4.55 -14.18 17.50
N VAL A 207 -4.87 -12.88 17.41
CA VAL A 207 -3.91 -11.78 17.51
C VAL A 207 -4.29 -10.86 18.67
N ASP A 208 -3.33 -10.59 19.56
CA ASP A 208 -3.46 -9.54 20.55
C ASP A 208 -3.12 -8.20 19.91
N MET A 209 -4.10 -7.29 19.93
CA MET A 209 -3.98 -5.96 19.34
C MET A 209 -3.93 -4.90 20.45
N LYS A 210 -2.89 -4.06 20.43
CA LYS A 210 -2.86 -2.83 21.22
C LYS A 210 -3.79 -1.81 20.56
N ALA A 211 -4.74 -1.28 21.32
CA ALA A 211 -5.65 -0.24 20.85
C ALA A 211 -5.16 1.15 21.26
N ILE A 212 -5.18 2.09 20.34
CA ILE A 212 -4.83 3.50 20.57
C ILE A 212 -5.98 4.37 20.05
N HIS A 213 -6.50 5.20 20.95
CA HIS A 213 -7.41 6.29 20.61
C HIS A 213 -6.61 7.58 20.51
N THR A 214 -6.81 8.34 19.45
CA THR A 214 -6.22 9.67 19.29
C THR A 214 -7.24 10.65 18.72
N GLU A 215 -7.10 11.91 19.11
CA GLU A 215 -7.95 12.99 18.62
C GLU A 215 -7.15 13.92 17.71
N GLY A 216 -7.80 14.44 16.68
CA GLY A 216 -7.16 15.39 15.79
C GLY A 216 -8.11 16.08 14.83
N LYS A 217 -7.72 17.29 14.39
CA LYS A 217 -8.49 18.05 13.38
C LYS A 217 -8.30 17.43 11.98
N ASP A 218 -7.12 16.88 11.72
CA ASP A 218 -6.74 16.24 10.46
C ASP A 218 -6.46 14.75 10.74
N ILE A 219 -7.37 13.90 10.28
CA ILE A 219 -7.31 12.46 10.49
C ILE A 219 -6.04 11.87 9.88
N GLY A 220 -5.70 12.25 8.65
CA GLY A 220 -4.53 11.72 7.95
C GLY A 220 -3.23 12.04 8.69
N ARG A 221 -3.10 13.28 9.16
CA ARG A 221 -1.95 13.71 9.96
C ARG A 221 -1.88 12.95 11.29
N SER A 222 -3.00 12.78 11.97
CA SER A 222 -3.06 12.06 13.25
C SER A 222 -2.69 10.59 13.09
N VAL A 223 -3.12 9.93 12.01
CA VAL A 223 -2.70 8.57 11.67
C VAL A 223 -1.18 8.49 11.45
N CYS A 224 -0.60 9.42 10.68
CA CYS A 224 0.85 9.43 10.44
C CYS A 224 1.67 9.68 11.73
N LEU A 225 1.17 10.54 12.63
CA LEU A 225 1.80 10.75 13.94
C LEU A 225 1.74 9.48 14.80
N ALA A 226 0.58 8.84 14.89
CA ALA A 226 0.42 7.59 15.62
C ALA A 226 1.34 6.48 15.05
N ALA A 227 1.48 6.41 13.71
CA ALA A 227 2.40 5.48 13.07
C ALA A 227 3.86 5.73 13.47
N SER A 228 4.27 7.00 13.59
CA SER A 228 5.60 7.38 14.09
C SER A 228 5.78 7.03 15.57
N GLU A 229 4.78 7.31 16.41
CA GLU A 229 4.83 7.07 17.86
C GLU A 229 4.91 5.57 18.19
N CYS A 230 4.18 4.72 17.46
CA CYS A 230 4.28 3.27 17.64
C CYS A 230 5.44 2.64 16.83
N ASN A 231 6.24 3.46 16.15
CA ASN A 231 7.34 3.01 15.28
C ASN A 231 6.88 1.93 14.28
N ALA A 232 5.77 2.15 13.60
CA ALA A 232 5.21 1.19 12.66
C ALA A 232 6.19 0.89 11.51
N ASP A 233 6.36 -0.39 11.19
CA ASP A 233 7.12 -0.86 10.04
C ASP A 233 6.22 -1.05 8.81
N LEU A 234 4.91 -1.18 9.03
CA LEU A 234 3.87 -1.26 8.01
C LEU A 234 2.59 -0.61 8.52
N VAL A 235 1.96 0.22 7.70
CA VAL A 235 0.66 0.83 7.98
C VAL A 235 -0.38 0.21 7.07
N VAL A 236 -1.42 -0.40 7.65
CA VAL A 236 -2.56 -0.98 6.92
C VAL A 236 -3.75 -0.04 7.04
N ILE A 237 -4.30 0.35 5.90
CA ILE A 237 -5.44 1.26 5.85
C ILE A 237 -6.57 0.68 5.01
N ALA A 238 -7.80 0.98 5.40
CA ALA A 238 -8.95 0.81 4.53
C ALA A 238 -9.23 2.12 3.78
N SER A 239 -9.57 2.02 2.52
CA SER A 239 -10.05 3.17 1.75
C SER A 239 -11.44 2.88 1.21
N GLN A 240 -12.39 3.74 1.59
CA GLN A 240 -13.77 3.71 1.06
C GLN A 240 -13.89 4.47 -0.26
N ASP A 241 -12.88 5.27 -0.61
CA ASP A 241 -12.88 6.14 -1.78
C ASP A 241 -12.66 5.38 -3.10
N ARG A 242 -13.23 4.18 -3.22
CA ARG A 242 -13.27 3.45 -4.50
C ARG A 242 -14.19 4.19 -5.45
N ARG A 243 -13.59 4.88 -6.37
CA ARG A 243 -14.36 5.63 -7.37
C ARG A 243 -15.10 4.69 -8.30
N PRO A 244 -16.39 4.96 -8.60
CA PRO A 244 -17.18 4.13 -9.50
C PRO A 244 -16.48 3.94 -10.84
N LEU A 245 -16.66 2.77 -11.48
CA LEU A 245 -16.14 2.46 -12.83
C LEU A 245 -16.44 3.56 -13.88
N VAL A 246 -17.51 4.32 -13.67
CA VAL A 246 -17.91 5.46 -14.51
C VAL A 246 -16.88 6.59 -14.49
N ALA A 247 -16.16 6.78 -13.38
CA ALA A 247 -15.12 7.81 -13.27
C ALA A 247 -13.84 7.45 -14.04
N ARG A 248 -13.65 6.19 -14.42
CA ARG A 248 -12.48 5.75 -15.22
C ARG A 248 -12.46 6.34 -16.63
N GLY A 249 -13.61 6.82 -17.12
CA GLY A 249 -13.75 7.46 -18.46
C GLY A 249 -13.70 8.99 -18.44
N LEU A 250 -13.61 9.64 -17.29
CA LEU A 250 -13.60 11.10 -17.22
C LEU A 250 -12.16 11.62 -17.34
N VAL A 251 -11.94 12.46 -18.34
CA VAL A 251 -10.64 13.05 -18.72
C VAL A 251 -10.06 13.97 -17.63
N ASP A 252 -10.86 14.42 -16.66
CA ASP A 252 -10.50 15.40 -15.61
C ASP A 252 -10.30 14.75 -14.21
N LEU A 253 -9.72 13.55 -14.19
CA LEU A 253 -9.35 12.87 -12.94
C LEU A 253 -8.43 13.73 -12.05
N ASP A 254 -7.61 14.58 -12.62
CA ASP A 254 -6.66 15.44 -11.91
C ASP A 254 -7.30 16.40 -10.92
N LYS A 255 -8.53 16.88 -11.19
CA LYS A 255 -9.28 17.75 -10.26
C LYS A 255 -9.97 16.97 -9.13
N LEU A 256 -10.14 15.68 -9.31
CA LEU A 256 -10.74 14.78 -8.34
C LEU A 256 -9.68 14.09 -7.44
N LEU A 257 -8.41 14.20 -7.80
CA LEU A 257 -7.26 13.50 -7.22
C LEU A 257 -6.57 14.38 -6.16
N GLY A 258 -7.18 14.63 -5.05
CA GLY A 258 -6.49 15.34 -3.98
C GLY A 258 -7.38 15.56 -2.77
N GLY A 259 -6.89 15.17 -1.60
CA GLY A 259 -7.48 15.52 -0.32
C GLY A 259 -8.17 14.41 0.44
N SER A 260 -8.12 13.15 0.00
CA SER A 260 -8.62 12.06 0.84
C SER A 260 -7.63 11.74 1.98
N VAL A 261 -8.16 11.22 3.08
CA VAL A 261 -7.35 10.76 4.23
C VAL A 261 -6.34 9.71 3.77
N SER A 262 -6.74 8.77 2.93
CA SER A 262 -5.88 7.72 2.39
C SER A 262 -4.76 8.26 1.49
N ASP A 263 -5.04 9.28 0.67
CA ASP A 263 -4.01 9.96 -0.13
C ASP A 263 -2.98 10.67 0.75
N TYR A 264 -3.42 11.33 1.81
CA TYR A 264 -2.51 11.95 2.76
C TYR A 264 -1.61 10.92 3.43
N ILE A 265 -2.18 9.83 3.95
CA ILE A 265 -1.42 8.75 4.60
C ILE A 265 -0.42 8.13 3.64
N ARG A 266 -0.82 7.82 2.41
CA ARG A 266 0.06 7.26 1.37
C ARG A 266 1.31 8.10 1.13
N VAL A 267 1.18 9.43 1.19
CA VAL A 267 2.28 10.37 0.94
C VAL A 267 3.13 10.63 2.17
N HIS A 268 2.52 10.66 3.37
CA HIS A 268 3.15 11.17 4.59
C HIS A 268 3.44 10.09 5.65
N ALA A 269 2.95 8.87 5.49
CA ALA A 269 3.22 7.81 6.46
C ALA A 269 4.72 7.56 6.62
N PRO A 270 5.21 7.30 7.84
CA PRO A 270 6.63 7.03 8.10
C PRO A 270 7.04 5.60 7.71
N ALA A 271 6.11 4.79 7.23
CA ALA A 271 6.29 3.40 6.85
C ALA A 271 5.55 3.10 5.53
N PRO A 272 5.84 1.98 4.86
CA PRO A 272 5.04 1.47 3.74
C PRO A 272 3.56 1.39 4.08
N VAL A 273 2.70 1.59 3.06
CA VAL A 273 1.23 1.60 3.23
C VAL A 273 0.62 0.48 2.39
N LEU A 274 -0.18 -0.37 3.04
CA LEU A 274 -0.98 -1.44 2.45
C LEU A 274 -2.47 -1.08 2.54
#